data_44eb338b56b8daa7e23de792f5099abb
#
_entry.id   44eb338b56b8daa7e23de792f5099abb
#
_cell.length_a   1.000
_cell.length_b   1.000
_cell.length_c   1.000
_cell.angle_alpha   90.00
_cell.angle_beta   90.00
_cell.angle_gamma   90.00
#
_symmetry.space_group_name_H-M   'P 1'
#
loop_
_entity.id
_entity.type
_entity.pdbx_description
1 polymer ?
#
loop_
_entity_poly.entity_id
_entity_poly.type
_entity_poly.pdbx_seq_one_letter_code
_entity_poly.pdbx_strand_id
1 'polypeptide(L)'
;MGGCMWGKIRQDFRKFLPKQSMQNILYVIILTLTLLVAVFVGFFVSKSQQEKQAQIIVQDNQELAEQINVSMSQYLHSMMRLSDTLYYNIIKGNDSGQMKQMFQAMYDGYKDYVESISLFQEDGTLLQVMPALSSASSSDVMQEEWFSSALERSENIHFFRPQIQDCFEHNSSFPWVIPMSRFVQITHGNQVLSGVLLINIKYSALSEVFRNSTDDMNQYSFLMDSNGELIYHPRHALVNSGIIEKPPETLAEYQDGSYETEIGKEQVFCSVKTVGYTGWKILRVIG
;
A
#
# COMPACT_ATOMS: atom_id res chain seq x y z
N MET A 1 38.41 23.40 -53.81
CA MET A 1 38.27 24.76 -53.26
C MET A 1 38.26 24.77 -51.73
N GLY A 2 39.16 24.05 -51.04
CA GLY A 2 39.17 23.91 -49.59
C GLY A 2 40.44 24.36 -48.87
N GLY A 3 41.46 24.81 -49.60
CA GLY A 3 42.78 25.10 -49.02
C GLY A 3 43.04 26.55 -48.53
N CYS A 4 42.16 27.51 -48.92
CA CYS A 4 42.43 28.93 -48.65
C CYS A 4 41.85 29.47 -47.33
N MET A 5 40.86 28.75 -46.73
CA MET A 5 40.19 29.22 -45.50
C MET A 5 40.98 28.92 -44.22
N TRP A 6 41.73 27.82 -44.17
CA TRP A 6 42.55 27.43 -43.01
C TRP A 6 43.80 28.28 -42.86
N GLY A 7 44.34 28.83 -43.96
CA GLY A 7 45.48 29.74 -43.95
C GLY A 7 45.18 31.11 -43.33
N LYS A 8 43.97 31.64 -43.54
CA LYS A 8 43.54 32.93 -42.97
C LYS A 8 43.28 32.84 -41.47
N ILE A 9 42.63 31.77 -41.01
CA ILE A 9 42.38 31.55 -39.54
C ILE A 9 43.70 31.44 -38.78
N ARG A 10 44.72 30.81 -39.36
CA ARG A 10 46.04 30.68 -38.68
C ARG A 10 46.85 31.97 -38.65
N GLN A 11 46.61 32.90 -39.63
CA GLN A 11 47.29 34.23 -39.62
C GLN A 11 46.59 35.20 -38.65
N ASP A 12 45.30 35.16 -38.50
CA ASP A 12 44.57 36.04 -37.61
C ASP A 12 44.85 35.63 -36.11
N PHE A 13 45.01 34.34 -35.82
CA PHE A 13 45.42 33.92 -34.47
C PHE A 13 46.82 34.37 -34.08
N ARG A 14 47.75 34.55 -35.04
CA ARG A 14 49.11 35.09 -34.77
C ARG A 14 49.12 36.58 -34.50
N LYS A 15 48.14 37.35 -34.95
CA LYS A 15 48.05 38.80 -34.70
C LYS A 15 47.46 39.15 -33.33
N PHE A 16 46.77 38.19 -32.70
CA PHE A 16 46.19 38.38 -31.36
C PHE A 16 47.14 38.01 -30.21
N LEU A 17 48.30 37.47 -30.49
CA LEU A 17 49.32 37.20 -29.47
C LEU A 17 50.30 38.35 -29.44
N PRO A 18 50.19 39.33 -28.48
CA PRO A 18 51.26 40.31 -28.23
C PRO A 18 52.53 39.51 -27.86
N LYS A 19 53.71 40.11 -28.14
CA LYS A 19 55.02 39.55 -27.71
C LYS A 19 54.96 39.30 -26.19
N GLN A 20 54.43 38.17 -25.81
CA GLN A 20 54.32 37.83 -24.39
C GLN A 20 55.65 37.31 -23.89
N SER A 21 56.11 37.89 -22.82
CA SER A 21 57.20 37.39 -21.99
C SER A 21 56.93 35.92 -21.68
N MET A 22 57.95 35.05 -21.69
CA MET A 22 57.80 33.63 -21.31
C MET A 22 57.00 33.42 -20.02
N GLN A 23 57.06 34.37 -19.10
CA GLN A 23 56.26 34.40 -17.87
C GLN A 23 54.74 34.45 -18.10
N ASN A 24 54.27 35.25 -19.05
CA ASN A 24 52.80 35.33 -19.34
C ASN A 24 52.28 34.04 -19.98
N ILE A 25 53.08 33.36 -20.80
CA ILE A 25 52.71 32.06 -21.36
C ILE A 25 52.60 31.04 -20.25
N LEU A 26 53.55 31.02 -19.30
CA LEU A 26 53.53 30.12 -18.16
C LEU A 26 52.27 30.37 -17.26
N TYR A 27 51.93 31.63 -16.98
CA TYR A 27 50.73 31.98 -16.23
C TYR A 27 49.46 31.49 -16.92
N VAL A 28 49.32 31.66 -18.23
CA VAL A 28 48.16 31.16 -18.99
C VAL A 28 48.05 29.63 -18.93
N ILE A 29 49.16 28.93 -19.06
CA ILE A 29 49.19 27.46 -18.98
C ILE A 29 48.77 26.99 -17.57
N ILE A 30 49.31 27.60 -16.51
CA ILE A 30 48.95 27.26 -15.13
C ILE A 30 47.46 27.56 -14.90
N LEU A 31 46.96 28.72 -15.34
CA LEU A 31 45.58 29.10 -15.18
C LEU A 31 44.60 28.18 -15.93
N THR A 32 44.96 27.77 -17.16
CA THR A 32 44.13 26.82 -17.92
C THR A 32 44.16 25.43 -17.30
N LEU A 33 45.32 24.98 -16.79
CA LEU A 33 45.44 23.70 -16.11
C LEU A 33 44.63 23.66 -14.81
N THR A 34 44.74 24.72 -13.99
CA THR A 34 43.93 24.83 -12.75
C THR A 34 42.43 24.88 -13.03
N LEU A 35 42.02 25.58 -14.09
CA LEU A 35 40.61 25.61 -14.50
C LEU A 35 40.12 24.22 -14.94
N LEU A 36 40.92 23.49 -15.73
CA LEU A 36 40.58 22.13 -16.15
C LEU A 36 40.47 21.18 -14.95
N VAL A 37 41.39 21.25 -14.00
CA VAL A 37 41.34 20.46 -12.78
C VAL A 37 40.08 20.81 -11.95
N ALA A 38 39.75 22.10 -11.80
CA ALA A 38 38.58 22.52 -11.08
C ALA A 38 37.27 22.03 -11.73
N VAL A 39 37.16 22.09 -13.06
CA VAL A 39 36.02 21.54 -13.81
C VAL A 39 35.91 20.02 -13.65
N PHE A 40 37.06 19.32 -13.75
CA PHE A 40 37.08 17.86 -13.57
C PHE A 40 36.70 17.43 -12.17
N VAL A 41 37.22 18.09 -11.13
CA VAL A 41 36.86 17.83 -9.73
C VAL A 41 35.37 18.17 -9.48
N GLY A 42 34.91 19.30 -10.00
CA GLY A 42 33.50 19.72 -9.89
C GLY A 42 32.55 18.69 -10.52
N PHE A 43 32.89 18.18 -11.71
CA PHE A 43 32.12 17.14 -12.39
C PHE A 43 32.12 15.82 -11.59
N PHE A 44 33.27 15.40 -11.09
CA PHE A 44 33.39 14.16 -10.31
C PHE A 44 32.64 14.24 -8.97
N VAL A 45 32.76 15.38 -8.26
CA VAL A 45 32.01 15.63 -7.01
C VAL A 45 30.52 15.65 -7.27
N SER A 46 30.08 16.34 -8.33
CA SER A 46 28.65 16.39 -8.69
C SER A 46 28.09 15.01 -8.98
N LYS A 47 28.80 14.20 -9.76
CA LYS A 47 28.39 12.82 -10.07
C LYS A 47 28.32 11.96 -8.80
N SER A 48 29.36 12.03 -7.94
CA SER A 48 29.38 11.28 -6.67
C SER A 48 28.26 11.72 -5.71
N GLN A 49 27.88 12.99 -5.70
CA GLN A 49 26.76 13.48 -4.90
C GLN A 49 25.41 12.99 -5.44
N GLN A 50 25.21 12.96 -6.75
CA GLN A 50 24.01 12.43 -7.37
C GLN A 50 23.80 10.94 -7.04
N GLU A 51 24.85 10.13 -7.14
CA GLU A 51 24.81 8.70 -6.80
C GLU A 51 24.46 8.48 -5.31
N LYS A 52 25.05 9.27 -4.41
CA LYS A 52 24.73 9.21 -2.97
C LYS A 52 23.30 9.64 -2.68
N GLN A 53 22.80 10.69 -3.32
CA GLN A 53 21.41 11.14 -3.15
C GLN A 53 20.42 10.07 -3.62
N ALA A 54 20.67 9.46 -4.78
CA ALA A 54 19.81 8.36 -5.26
C ALA A 54 19.81 7.17 -4.28
N GLN A 55 20.96 6.79 -3.70
CA GLN A 55 21.03 5.73 -2.69
C GLN A 55 20.24 6.09 -1.42
N ILE A 56 20.34 7.33 -0.93
CA ILE A 56 19.59 7.80 0.25
C ILE A 56 18.09 7.71 -0.04
N ILE A 57 17.63 8.18 -1.19
CA ILE A 57 16.22 8.13 -1.58
C ILE A 57 15.70 6.68 -1.60
N VAL A 58 16.47 5.76 -2.17
CA VAL A 58 16.10 4.33 -2.19
C VAL A 58 16.05 3.75 -0.76
N GLN A 59 17.02 4.08 0.08
CA GLN A 59 17.05 3.63 1.47
C GLN A 59 15.87 4.18 2.27
N ASP A 60 15.61 5.49 2.20
CA ASP A 60 14.47 6.13 2.88
C ASP A 60 13.14 5.50 2.44
N ASN A 61 13.03 5.17 1.14
CA ASN A 61 11.86 4.52 0.58
C ASN A 61 11.65 3.11 1.16
N GLN A 62 12.73 2.34 1.32
CA GLN A 62 12.69 1.02 1.96
C GLN A 62 12.32 1.11 3.44
N GLU A 63 12.88 2.07 4.18
CA GLU A 63 12.57 2.29 5.58
C GLU A 63 11.10 2.67 5.80
N LEU A 64 10.56 3.55 4.96
CA LEU A 64 9.13 3.90 4.99
C LEU A 64 8.24 2.70 4.66
N ALA A 65 8.59 1.91 3.64
CA ALA A 65 7.85 0.69 3.31
C ALA A 65 7.86 -0.31 4.48
N GLU A 66 8.99 -0.44 5.19
CA GLU A 66 9.09 -1.28 6.39
C GLU A 66 8.23 -0.75 7.55
N GLN A 67 8.22 0.56 7.80
CA GLN A 67 7.37 1.17 8.82
C GLN A 67 5.89 0.93 8.54
N ILE A 68 5.46 1.05 7.28
CA ILE A 68 4.08 0.72 6.88
C ILE A 68 3.80 -0.77 7.11
N ASN A 69 4.74 -1.66 6.76
CA ASN A 69 4.60 -3.09 6.95
C ASN A 69 4.42 -3.46 8.43
N VAL A 70 5.21 -2.86 9.33
CA VAL A 70 5.06 -3.05 10.78
C VAL A 70 3.69 -2.55 11.25
N SER A 71 3.28 -1.36 10.83
CA SER A 71 1.98 -0.78 11.19
C SER A 71 0.82 -1.63 10.67
N MET A 72 0.90 -2.11 9.42
CA MET A 72 -0.09 -3.00 8.82
C MET A 72 -0.17 -4.34 9.56
N SER A 73 0.96 -4.93 9.90
CA SER A 73 1.02 -6.17 10.66
C SER A 73 0.38 -6.02 12.04
N GLN A 74 0.65 -4.93 12.74
CA GLN A 74 0.03 -4.62 14.03
C GLN A 74 -1.48 -4.43 13.91
N TYR A 75 -1.92 -3.74 12.84
CA TYR A 75 -3.33 -3.53 12.55
C TYR A 75 -4.06 -4.87 12.29
N LEU A 76 -3.53 -5.72 11.42
CA LEU A 76 -4.11 -7.03 11.14
C LEU A 76 -4.13 -7.93 12.38
N HIS A 77 -3.06 -7.95 13.18
CA HIS A 77 -3.05 -8.67 14.46
C HIS A 77 -4.12 -8.17 15.43
N SER A 78 -4.43 -6.87 15.43
CA SER A 78 -5.50 -6.33 16.25
C SER A 78 -6.88 -6.83 15.80
N MET A 79 -7.13 -6.87 14.48
CA MET A 79 -8.36 -7.40 13.90
C MET A 79 -8.51 -8.92 14.16
N MET A 80 -7.42 -9.67 14.03
CA MET A 80 -7.41 -11.10 14.34
C MET A 80 -7.72 -11.36 15.82
N ARG A 81 -7.13 -10.59 16.76
CA ARG A 81 -7.45 -10.70 18.20
C ARG A 81 -8.91 -10.37 18.49
N LEU A 82 -9.49 -9.39 17.82
CA LEU A 82 -10.94 -9.13 17.92
C LEU A 82 -11.73 -10.36 17.49
N SER A 83 -11.42 -10.93 16.34
CA SER A 83 -12.04 -12.15 15.82
C SER A 83 -11.88 -13.33 16.77
N ASP A 84 -10.69 -13.55 17.33
CA ASP A 84 -10.42 -14.62 18.30
C ASP A 84 -11.22 -14.45 19.59
N THR A 85 -11.30 -13.23 20.10
CA THR A 85 -12.07 -12.92 21.30
C THR A 85 -13.56 -13.25 21.09
N LEU A 86 -14.12 -12.85 19.95
CA LEU A 86 -15.50 -13.18 19.59
C LEU A 86 -15.69 -14.69 19.41
N TYR A 87 -14.80 -15.35 18.67
CA TYR A 87 -14.82 -16.79 18.45
C TYR A 87 -14.88 -17.60 19.74
N TYR A 88 -13.96 -17.38 20.68
CA TYR A 88 -13.92 -18.10 21.94
C TYR A 88 -15.16 -17.85 22.81
N ASN A 89 -15.71 -16.65 22.78
CA ASN A 89 -16.93 -16.33 23.54
C ASN A 89 -18.19 -16.94 22.89
N ILE A 90 -18.26 -17.00 21.57
CA ILE A 90 -19.37 -17.65 20.85
C ILE A 90 -19.40 -19.15 21.16
N ILE A 91 -18.24 -19.83 21.09
CA ILE A 91 -18.14 -21.28 21.39
C ILE A 91 -18.53 -21.58 22.85
N LYS A 92 -18.23 -20.71 23.81
CA LYS A 92 -18.59 -20.93 25.21
C LYS A 92 -20.09 -20.97 25.47
N GLY A 93 -20.91 -20.57 24.50
CA GLY A 93 -22.36 -20.68 24.59
C GLY A 93 -22.97 -19.71 25.61
N ASN A 94 -22.81 -18.43 25.37
CA ASN A 94 -23.51 -17.41 26.14
C ASN A 94 -24.99 -17.37 25.75
N ASP A 95 -25.85 -16.99 26.71
CA ASP A 95 -27.24 -16.70 26.35
C ASP A 95 -27.33 -15.50 25.37
N SER A 96 -28.45 -15.34 24.69
CA SER A 96 -28.63 -14.30 23.66
C SER A 96 -28.41 -12.89 24.18
N GLY A 97 -28.71 -12.64 25.45
CA GLY A 97 -28.47 -11.34 26.10
C GLY A 97 -27.00 -11.04 26.34
N GLN A 98 -26.26 -12.04 26.83
CA GLN A 98 -24.83 -11.94 27.04
C GLN A 98 -24.08 -11.81 25.71
N MET A 99 -24.48 -12.54 24.68
CA MET A 99 -23.91 -12.42 23.33
C MET A 99 -24.09 -11.01 22.78
N LYS A 100 -25.28 -10.44 22.87
CA LYS A 100 -25.56 -9.07 22.44
C LYS A 100 -24.68 -8.04 23.16
N GLN A 101 -24.54 -8.16 24.49
CA GLN A 101 -23.68 -7.25 25.28
C GLN A 101 -22.21 -7.38 24.88
N MET A 102 -21.73 -8.59 24.64
CA MET A 102 -20.37 -8.84 24.18
C MET A 102 -20.11 -8.23 22.80
N PHE A 103 -21.01 -8.45 21.84
CA PHE A 103 -20.88 -7.84 20.50
C PHE A 103 -20.88 -6.31 20.57
N GLN A 104 -21.75 -5.73 21.40
CA GLN A 104 -21.77 -4.30 21.65
C GLN A 104 -20.44 -3.79 22.23
N ALA A 105 -19.94 -4.43 23.28
CA ALA A 105 -18.68 -4.04 23.91
C ALA A 105 -17.47 -4.14 22.94
N MET A 106 -17.43 -5.20 22.12
CA MET A 106 -16.38 -5.36 21.11
C MET A 106 -16.52 -4.31 20.01
N TYR A 107 -17.72 -4.06 19.50
CA TYR A 107 -17.95 -3.00 18.53
C TYR A 107 -17.56 -1.63 19.07
N ASP A 108 -17.99 -1.27 20.29
CA ASP A 108 -17.67 0.02 20.91
C ASP A 108 -16.15 0.23 21.07
N GLY A 109 -15.41 -0.84 21.37
CA GLY A 109 -13.97 -0.79 21.48
C GLY A 109 -13.21 -0.66 20.14
N TYR A 110 -13.85 -1.02 19.04
CA TYR A 110 -13.23 -1.07 17.72
C TYR A 110 -13.97 -0.22 16.66
N LYS A 111 -14.97 0.56 17.03
CA LYS A 111 -15.84 1.33 16.11
C LYS A 111 -15.09 2.30 15.18
N ASP A 112 -13.88 2.72 15.54
CA ASP A 112 -13.05 3.58 14.69
C ASP A 112 -12.45 2.81 13.51
N TYR A 113 -12.32 1.49 13.65
CA TYR A 113 -11.68 0.59 12.66
C TYR A 113 -12.69 -0.34 11.98
N VAL A 114 -13.82 -0.62 12.65
CA VAL A 114 -14.80 -1.62 12.24
C VAL A 114 -16.12 -0.93 11.91
N GLU A 115 -16.69 -1.25 10.76
CA GLU A 115 -18.02 -0.78 10.33
C GLU A 115 -19.13 -1.61 10.98
N SER A 116 -18.97 -2.93 10.96
CA SER A 116 -19.92 -3.84 11.59
C SER A 116 -19.29 -5.16 12.00
N ILE A 117 -19.90 -5.79 13.02
CA ILE A 117 -19.60 -7.16 13.44
C ILE A 117 -20.90 -7.93 13.36
N SER A 118 -20.92 -9.04 12.64
CA SER A 118 -22.12 -9.84 12.43
C SER A 118 -21.86 -11.33 12.55
N LEU A 119 -22.85 -12.06 13.02
CA LEU A 119 -22.85 -13.49 13.15
C LEU A 119 -24.03 -14.06 12.37
N PHE A 120 -23.74 -14.93 11.43
CA PHE A 120 -24.72 -15.63 10.61
C PHE A 120 -24.69 -17.12 10.93
N GLN A 121 -25.85 -17.77 10.81
CA GLN A 121 -25.95 -19.23 10.79
C GLN A 121 -25.57 -19.74 9.38
N GLU A 122 -25.29 -21.01 9.25
CA GLU A 122 -24.91 -21.66 7.99
C GLU A 122 -25.96 -21.51 6.87
N ASP A 123 -27.21 -21.30 7.22
CA ASP A 123 -28.31 -21.04 6.27
C ASP A 123 -28.45 -19.56 5.86
N GLY A 124 -27.49 -18.70 6.24
CA GLY A 124 -27.49 -17.28 5.98
C GLY A 124 -28.35 -16.45 6.95
N THR A 125 -29.00 -17.09 7.93
CA THR A 125 -29.81 -16.38 8.93
C THR A 125 -28.93 -15.50 9.82
N LEU A 126 -29.23 -14.21 9.92
CA LEU A 126 -28.54 -13.28 10.82
C LEU A 126 -28.95 -13.55 12.28
N LEU A 127 -27.98 -13.90 13.10
CA LEU A 127 -28.18 -14.12 14.54
C LEU A 127 -27.88 -12.88 15.36
N GLN A 128 -26.84 -12.13 15.00
CA GLN A 128 -26.41 -10.94 15.73
C GLN A 128 -25.70 -9.97 14.79
N VAL A 129 -25.93 -8.66 14.99
CA VAL A 129 -25.16 -7.60 14.30
C VAL A 129 -24.98 -6.38 15.19
N MET A 130 -23.82 -5.77 15.10
CA MET A 130 -23.50 -4.47 15.70
C MET A 130 -22.78 -3.58 14.69
N PRO A 131 -23.20 -2.29 14.54
CA PRO A 131 -24.40 -1.69 15.15
C PRO A 131 -25.67 -2.38 14.69
N ALA A 132 -26.81 -2.11 15.36
CA ALA A 132 -28.08 -2.70 14.97
C ALA A 132 -28.50 -2.20 13.57
N LEU A 133 -28.49 -3.10 12.60
CA LEU A 133 -28.79 -2.87 11.19
C LEU A 133 -29.85 -3.88 10.73
N SER A 134 -30.61 -3.53 9.69
CA SER A 134 -31.49 -4.48 9.01
C SER A 134 -30.64 -5.30 8.01
N SER A 135 -30.80 -6.62 8.01
CA SER A 135 -30.07 -7.46 7.05
C SER A 135 -30.77 -7.51 5.70
N ALA A 136 -29.97 -7.72 4.65
CA ALA A 136 -30.43 -8.18 3.35
C ALA A 136 -31.04 -9.61 3.44
N SER A 137 -31.55 -10.11 2.33
CA SER A 137 -32.05 -11.49 2.25
C SER A 137 -30.97 -12.51 2.59
N SER A 138 -31.32 -13.55 3.37
CA SER A 138 -30.39 -14.64 3.71
C SER A 138 -29.85 -15.38 2.48
N SER A 139 -30.62 -15.44 1.39
CA SER A 139 -30.19 -16.05 0.13
C SER A 139 -29.07 -15.26 -0.55
N ASP A 140 -29.06 -13.93 -0.40
CA ASP A 140 -28.03 -13.08 -1.00
C ASP A 140 -26.72 -13.22 -0.22
N VAL A 141 -26.78 -13.32 1.11
CA VAL A 141 -25.61 -13.53 1.98
C VAL A 141 -24.87 -14.84 1.65
N MET A 142 -25.60 -15.91 1.35
CA MET A 142 -24.99 -17.22 1.02
C MET A 142 -24.22 -17.21 -0.31
N GLN A 143 -24.46 -16.24 -1.19
CA GLN A 143 -23.74 -16.08 -2.47
C GLN A 143 -22.43 -15.29 -2.32
N GLU A 144 -22.24 -14.65 -1.18
CA GLU A 144 -21.05 -13.86 -0.90
C GLU A 144 -19.80 -14.73 -0.75
N GLU A 145 -18.69 -14.29 -1.37
CA GLU A 145 -17.41 -15.02 -1.32
C GLU A 145 -16.90 -15.18 0.12
N TRP A 146 -17.07 -14.13 0.96
CA TRP A 146 -16.65 -14.17 2.36
C TRP A 146 -17.45 -15.21 3.19
N PHE A 147 -18.69 -15.48 2.80
CA PHE A 147 -19.53 -16.47 3.48
C PHE A 147 -19.16 -17.89 3.09
N SER A 148 -19.09 -18.19 1.79
CA SER A 148 -18.76 -19.50 1.27
C SER A 148 -17.33 -19.93 1.65
N SER A 149 -16.35 -19.02 1.54
CA SER A 149 -14.96 -19.32 1.92
C SER A 149 -14.80 -19.67 3.40
N ALA A 150 -15.54 -19.01 4.29
CA ALA A 150 -15.49 -19.32 5.72
C ALA A 150 -16.02 -20.74 6.03
N LEU A 151 -17.05 -21.20 5.30
CA LEU A 151 -17.59 -22.54 5.45
C LEU A 151 -16.69 -23.63 4.84
N GLU A 152 -16.08 -23.34 3.68
CA GLU A 152 -15.21 -24.27 2.96
C GLU A 152 -13.87 -24.50 3.66
N ARG A 153 -13.28 -23.46 4.24
CA ARG A 153 -11.96 -23.44 4.89
C ARG A 153 -12.07 -23.03 6.35
N SER A 154 -12.76 -23.85 7.13
CA SER A 154 -13.19 -23.55 8.50
C SER A 154 -12.07 -23.24 9.50
N GLU A 155 -10.83 -23.60 9.19
CA GLU A 155 -9.67 -23.40 10.10
C GLU A 155 -9.05 -21.99 10.00
N ASN A 156 -9.39 -21.20 8.96
CA ASN A 156 -8.72 -19.95 8.63
C ASN A 156 -9.58 -18.73 8.94
N ILE A 157 -8.90 -17.61 9.18
CA ILE A 157 -9.47 -16.28 9.07
C ILE A 157 -9.20 -15.80 7.63
N HIS A 158 -10.25 -15.37 6.95
CA HIS A 158 -10.16 -14.92 5.58
C HIS A 158 -10.29 -13.41 5.50
N PHE A 159 -9.39 -12.76 4.76
CA PHE A 159 -9.47 -11.34 4.42
C PHE A 159 -9.78 -11.23 2.92
N PHE A 160 -10.72 -10.35 2.59
CA PHE A 160 -11.20 -10.17 1.23
C PHE A 160 -10.82 -8.80 0.69
N ARG A 161 -10.99 -8.63 -0.62
CA ARG A 161 -10.79 -7.32 -1.26
C ARG A 161 -11.83 -6.30 -0.80
N PRO A 162 -11.51 -5.01 -0.91
CA PRO A 162 -12.47 -3.95 -0.59
C PRO A 162 -13.71 -4.05 -1.46
N GLN A 163 -14.85 -3.91 -0.84
CA GLN A 163 -16.15 -3.89 -1.50
C GLN A 163 -17.11 -2.90 -0.83
N ILE A 164 -18.15 -2.54 -1.54
CA ILE A 164 -19.27 -1.78 -0.95
C ILE A 164 -20.02 -2.76 -0.06
N GLN A 165 -20.27 -2.35 1.18
CA GLN A 165 -21.05 -3.15 2.09
C GLN A 165 -22.54 -3.05 1.70
N ASP A 166 -23.11 -4.15 1.25
CA ASP A 166 -24.51 -4.28 0.78
C ASP A 166 -25.35 -5.31 1.56
N CYS A 167 -24.70 -6.09 2.46
CA CYS A 167 -25.38 -7.06 3.31
C CYS A 167 -26.35 -6.41 4.30
N PHE A 168 -26.25 -5.12 4.55
CA PHE A 168 -27.07 -4.37 5.50
C PHE A 168 -27.60 -3.09 4.87
N GLU A 169 -28.85 -2.76 5.19
CA GLU A 169 -29.45 -1.50 4.78
C GLU A 169 -28.83 -0.33 5.55
N HIS A 170 -28.30 0.63 4.84
CA HIS A 170 -27.81 1.89 5.37
C HIS A 170 -28.73 3.05 4.97
N ASN A 171 -29.04 3.91 5.92
CA ASN A 171 -29.97 5.02 5.69
C ASN A 171 -29.47 6.11 4.72
N SER A 172 -28.18 6.16 4.37
CA SER A 172 -27.65 7.23 3.51
C SER A 172 -26.26 7.02 2.92
N SER A 173 -25.55 5.94 3.22
CA SER A 173 -24.19 5.71 2.68
C SER A 173 -23.93 4.22 2.45
N PHE A 174 -23.23 3.92 1.37
CA PHE A 174 -22.73 2.57 1.11
C PHE A 174 -21.23 2.58 1.45
N PRO A 175 -20.85 2.21 2.69
CA PRO A 175 -19.48 2.29 3.12
C PRO A 175 -18.62 1.24 2.41
N TRP A 176 -17.42 1.65 2.04
CA TRP A 176 -16.40 0.72 1.58
C TRP A 176 -15.82 -0.01 2.79
N VAL A 177 -15.80 -1.34 2.71
CA VAL A 177 -15.31 -2.22 3.76
C VAL A 177 -14.35 -3.27 3.19
N ILE A 178 -13.53 -3.82 4.07
CA ILE A 178 -12.74 -5.02 3.82
C ILE A 178 -13.35 -6.12 4.68
N PRO A 179 -14.06 -7.09 4.09
CA PRO A 179 -14.62 -8.19 4.85
C PRO A 179 -13.51 -9.07 5.43
N MET A 180 -13.67 -9.41 6.69
CA MET A 180 -12.88 -10.44 7.36
C MET A 180 -13.84 -11.46 7.93
N SER A 181 -13.76 -12.70 7.48
CA SER A 181 -14.67 -13.74 7.91
C SER A 181 -13.95 -14.98 8.47
N ARG A 182 -14.67 -15.71 9.31
CA ARG A 182 -14.26 -17.02 9.76
C ARG A 182 -15.46 -17.90 10.13
N PHE A 183 -15.25 -19.20 10.03
CA PHE A 183 -16.15 -20.20 10.55
C PHE A 183 -16.21 -20.16 12.08
N VAL A 184 -17.40 -20.33 12.66
CA VAL A 184 -17.62 -20.46 14.10
C VAL A 184 -18.60 -21.57 14.40
N GLN A 185 -18.43 -22.22 15.54
CA GLN A 185 -19.41 -23.13 16.12
C GLN A 185 -20.22 -22.38 17.19
N ILE A 186 -21.52 -22.35 17.04
CA ILE A 186 -22.45 -21.64 17.91
C ILE A 186 -23.12 -22.65 18.82
N THR A 187 -22.87 -22.57 20.12
CA THR A 187 -23.54 -23.43 21.08
C THR A 187 -24.84 -22.75 21.55
N HIS A 188 -25.95 -23.38 21.27
CA HIS A 188 -27.27 -22.95 21.71
C HIS A 188 -27.98 -24.07 22.48
N GLY A 189 -28.00 -23.98 23.81
CA GLY A 189 -28.46 -25.08 24.66
C GLY A 189 -27.61 -26.35 24.45
N ASN A 190 -28.25 -27.44 24.02
CA ASN A 190 -27.57 -28.72 23.74
C ASN A 190 -27.23 -28.92 22.26
N GLN A 191 -27.45 -27.93 21.42
CA GLN A 191 -27.16 -28.00 20.00
C GLN A 191 -25.93 -27.17 19.66
N VAL A 192 -25.11 -27.70 18.73
CA VAL A 192 -24.00 -26.98 18.09
C VAL A 192 -24.39 -26.70 16.67
N LEU A 193 -24.46 -25.44 16.29
CA LEU A 193 -24.78 -24.97 14.97
C LEU A 193 -23.51 -24.41 14.31
N SER A 194 -23.42 -24.60 13.01
CA SER A 194 -22.37 -23.96 12.20
C SER A 194 -22.76 -22.51 11.87
N GLY A 195 -21.78 -21.62 11.79
CA GLY A 195 -22.03 -20.24 11.41
C GLY A 195 -20.80 -19.52 10.91
N VAL A 196 -20.99 -18.30 10.48
CA VAL A 196 -19.95 -17.41 9.96
C VAL A 196 -19.94 -16.10 10.76
N LEU A 197 -18.79 -15.80 11.36
CA LEU A 197 -18.51 -14.51 11.95
C LEU A 197 -17.93 -13.60 10.86
N LEU A 198 -18.57 -12.47 10.59
CA LEU A 198 -18.12 -11.44 9.67
C LEU A 198 -17.77 -10.18 10.45
N ILE A 199 -16.58 -9.64 10.20
CA ILE A 199 -16.13 -8.33 10.68
C ILE A 199 -15.84 -7.48 9.44
N ASN A 200 -16.65 -6.46 9.22
CA ASN A 200 -16.45 -5.49 8.17
C ASN A 200 -15.50 -4.39 8.65
N ILE A 201 -14.29 -4.42 8.17
CA ILE A 201 -13.23 -3.46 8.49
C ILE A 201 -13.45 -2.22 7.62
N LYS A 202 -13.41 -1.02 8.22
CA LYS A 202 -13.54 0.25 7.49
C LYS A 202 -12.37 0.43 6.53
N TYR A 203 -12.67 0.68 5.25
CA TYR A 203 -11.62 1.02 4.28
C TYR A 203 -10.84 2.28 4.69
N SER A 204 -11.52 3.27 5.27
CA SER A 204 -10.89 4.50 5.77
C SER A 204 -9.86 4.27 6.88
N ALA A 205 -9.98 3.18 7.63
CA ALA A 205 -9.01 2.82 8.67
C ALA A 205 -7.63 2.45 8.10
N LEU A 206 -7.57 1.93 6.87
CA LEU A 206 -6.30 1.72 6.18
C LEU A 206 -5.59 3.04 5.88
N SER A 207 -6.31 4.11 5.60
CA SER A 207 -5.71 5.42 5.37
C SER A 207 -4.86 5.88 6.56
N GLU A 208 -5.23 5.50 7.78
CA GLU A 208 -4.46 5.81 8.99
C GLU A 208 -3.12 5.05 9.04
N VAL A 209 -3.10 3.80 8.57
CA VAL A 209 -1.87 3.00 8.47
C VAL A 209 -0.89 3.63 7.48
N PHE A 210 -1.42 4.17 6.37
CA PHE A 210 -0.63 4.77 5.31
C PHE A 210 -0.40 6.29 5.49
N ARG A 211 -0.95 6.92 6.54
CA ARG A 211 -0.92 8.39 6.73
C ARG A 211 0.48 9.00 6.77
N ASN A 212 1.47 8.27 7.27
CA ASN A 212 2.85 8.73 7.35
C ASN A 212 3.62 8.53 6.03
N SER A 213 3.03 7.85 5.06
CA SER A 213 3.57 7.83 3.72
C SER A 213 3.17 9.14 3.04
N THR A 214 4.16 9.92 2.63
CA THR A 214 3.91 11.16 1.88
C THR A 214 3.05 10.83 0.67
N ASP A 215 1.81 11.32 0.66
CA ASP A 215 0.94 11.21 -0.49
C ASP A 215 1.12 12.44 -1.38
N ASP A 216 2.15 12.41 -2.19
CA ASP A 216 2.40 13.37 -3.26
C ASP A 216 2.12 12.69 -4.61
N MET A 217 1.98 13.48 -5.67
CA MET A 217 1.79 12.95 -7.03
C MET A 217 2.87 11.93 -7.41
N ASN A 218 4.10 12.17 -6.94
CA ASN A 218 5.29 11.38 -7.27
C ASN A 218 5.72 10.39 -6.18
N GLN A 219 5.11 10.44 -4.99
CA GLN A 219 5.46 9.55 -3.88
C GLN A 219 4.21 9.08 -3.16
N TYR A 220 3.91 7.81 -3.26
CA TYR A 220 2.73 7.23 -2.62
C TYR A 220 2.95 5.75 -2.30
N SER A 221 2.09 5.23 -1.44
CA SER A 221 2.10 3.81 -1.11
C SER A 221 0.72 3.20 -1.35
N PHE A 222 0.71 1.97 -1.84
CA PHE A 222 -0.52 1.22 -2.04
C PHE A 222 -0.35 -0.23 -1.59
N LEU A 223 -1.45 -0.94 -1.48
CA LEU A 223 -1.52 -2.33 -1.03
C LEU A 223 -2.26 -3.16 -2.06
N MET A 224 -1.71 -4.30 -2.42
CA MET A 224 -2.36 -5.29 -3.28
C MET A 224 -2.28 -6.69 -2.68
N ASP A 225 -3.18 -7.56 -3.10
CA ASP A 225 -3.15 -8.97 -2.70
C ASP A 225 -2.13 -9.77 -3.54
N SER A 226 -2.02 -11.06 -3.25
CA SER A 226 -1.14 -11.98 -3.98
C SER A 226 -1.52 -12.20 -5.44
N ASN A 227 -2.74 -11.83 -5.84
CA ASN A 227 -3.23 -11.94 -7.22
C ASN A 227 -3.05 -10.63 -8.00
N GLY A 228 -2.53 -9.58 -7.35
CA GLY A 228 -2.37 -8.25 -7.94
C GLY A 228 -3.62 -7.37 -7.86
N GLU A 229 -4.65 -7.81 -7.12
CA GLU A 229 -5.82 -6.99 -6.89
C GLU A 229 -5.55 -5.91 -5.84
N LEU A 230 -6.06 -4.71 -6.10
CA LEU A 230 -5.80 -3.54 -5.27
C LEU A 230 -6.62 -3.59 -3.98
N ILE A 231 -5.96 -3.66 -2.83
CA ILE A 231 -6.58 -3.60 -1.50
C ILE A 231 -6.69 -2.16 -0.99
N TYR A 232 -5.65 -1.36 -1.20
CA TYR A 232 -5.64 0.04 -0.81
C TYR A 232 -4.86 0.89 -1.80
N HIS A 233 -5.39 2.06 -2.10
CA HIS A 233 -4.67 3.11 -2.84
C HIS A 233 -5.10 4.48 -2.30
N PRO A 234 -4.19 5.44 -2.06
CA PRO A 234 -4.54 6.75 -1.51
C PRO A 234 -5.53 7.52 -2.40
N ARG A 235 -5.50 7.26 -3.70
CA ARG A 235 -6.40 7.83 -4.71
C ARG A 235 -7.39 6.80 -5.27
N HIS A 236 -7.89 5.93 -4.40
CA HIS A 236 -8.77 4.81 -4.78
C HIS A 236 -9.96 5.24 -5.67
N ALA A 237 -10.60 6.37 -5.35
CA ALA A 237 -11.73 6.87 -6.15
C ALA A 237 -11.33 7.21 -7.60
N LEU A 238 -10.12 7.74 -7.82
CA LEU A 238 -9.62 8.07 -9.15
C LEU A 238 -9.20 6.82 -9.94
N VAL A 239 -8.63 5.83 -9.26
CA VAL A 239 -8.30 4.53 -9.87
C VAL A 239 -9.58 3.81 -10.26
N ASN A 240 -10.57 3.78 -9.36
CA ASN A 240 -11.84 3.10 -9.59
C ASN A 240 -12.69 3.73 -10.71
N SER A 241 -12.58 5.06 -10.88
CA SER A 241 -13.22 5.78 -11.99
C SER A 241 -12.45 5.69 -13.31
N GLY A 242 -11.28 5.06 -13.33
CA GLY A 242 -10.42 4.95 -14.52
C GLY A 242 -9.69 6.24 -14.91
N ILE A 243 -9.70 7.26 -14.05
CA ILE A 243 -8.97 8.52 -14.26
C ILE A 243 -7.46 8.30 -14.08
N ILE A 244 -7.09 7.47 -13.10
CA ILE A 244 -5.71 7.01 -12.89
C ILE A 244 -5.66 5.54 -13.28
N GLU A 245 -4.61 5.17 -14.00
CA GLU A 245 -4.38 3.79 -14.41
C GLU A 245 -4.12 2.89 -13.19
N LYS A 246 -4.74 1.71 -13.18
CA LYS A 246 -4.51 0.71 -12.12
C LYS A 246 -3.06 0.23 -12.19
N PRO A 247 -2.35 0.11 -11.05
CA PRO A 247 -1.02 -0.49 -11.03
C PRO A 247 -1.03 -1.89 -11.65
N PRO A 248 0.03 -2.31 -12.37
CA PRO A 248 0.10 -3.62 -12.99
C PRO A 248 0.01 -4.75 -11.96
N GLU A 249 -0.79 -5.77 -12.24
CA GLU A 249 -0.97 -6.95 -11.37
C GLU A 249 0.34 -7.73 -11.17
N THR A 250 1.24 -7.68 -12.16
CA THR A 250 2.57 -8.33 -12.12
C THR A 250 3.45 -7.83 -10.97
N LEU A 251 3.15 -6.67 -10.40
CA LEU A 251 3.89 -6.16 -9.22
C LEU A 251 3.69 -7.05 -7.98
N ALA A 252 2.62 -7.84 -7.92
CA ALA A 252 2.40 -8.80 -6.84
C ALA A 252 3.42 -9.96 -6.84
N GLU A 253 4.04 -10.25 -7.97
CA GLU A 253 5.04 -11.31 -8.11
C GLU A 253 6.42 -10.90 -7.57
N TYR A 254 6.64 -9.59 -7.33
CA TYR A 254 7.93 -9.09 -6.86
C TYR A 254 8.19 -9.55 -5.43
N GLN A 255 9.44 -9.96 -5.18
CA GLN A 255 9.92 -10.27 -3.83
C GLN A 255 10.18 -8.97 -3.05
N ASP A 256 10.40 -9.10 -1.73
CA ASP A 256 10.79 -7.95 -0.90
C ASP A 256 12.11 -7.36 -1.42
N GLY A 257 12.10 -6.04 -1.67
CA GLY A 257 13.24 -5.34 -2.25
C GLY A 257 12.84 -4.04 -2.93
N SER A 258 13.77 -3.46 -3.67
CA SER A 258 13.54 -2.25 -4.47
C SER A 258 13.83 -2.52 -5.95
N TYR A 259 12.98 -2.00 -6.80
CA TYR A 259 12.95 -2.24 -8.23
C TYR A 259 12.73 -0.94 -8.99
N GLU A 260 13.34 -0.84 -10.16
CA GLU A 260 12.91 0.11 -11.19
C GLU A 260 11.82 -0.58 -12.02
N THR A 261 10.67 0.06 -12.15
CA THR A 261 9.53 -0.48 -12.88
C THR A 261 8.73 0.63 -13.55
N GLU A 262 7.78 0.25 -14.38
CA GLU A 262 6.88 1.17 -15.05
C GLU A 262 5.48 1.05 -14.46
N ILE A 263 4.90 2.18 -14.03
CA ILE A 263 3.50 2.26 -13.62
C ILE A 263 2.81 3.28 -14.51
N GLY A 264 1.85 2.80 -15.30
CA GLY A 264 1.28 3.61 -16.37
C GLY A 264 2.31 3.91 -17.46
N LYS A 265 2.74 5.16 -17.58
CA LYS A 265 3.76 5.61 -18.55
C LYS A 265 5.01 6.19 -17.87
N GLU A 266 5.11 6.06 -16.57
CA GLU A 266 6.18 6.65 -15.78
C GLU A 266 7.13 5.57 -15.29
N GLN A 267 8.45 5.83 -15.45
CA GLN A 267 9.49 5.02 -14.83
C GLN A 267 9.60 5.44 -13.37
N VAL A 268 9.47 4.47 -12.46
CA VAL A 268 9.44 4.72 -11.03
C VAL A 268 10.33 3.75 -10.27
N PHE A 269 10.80 4.18 -9.11
CA PHE A 269 11.35 3.27 -8.11
C PHE A 269 10.23 2.74 -7.22
N CYS A 270 10.18 1.43 -7.04
CA CYS A 270 9.20 0.75 -6.23
C CYS A 270 9.88 -0.10 -5.17
N SER A 271 9.61 0.17 -3.89
CA SER A 271 10.00 -0.70 -2.78
C SER A 271 8.84 -1.59 -2.38
N VAL A 272 9.09 -2.89 -2.33
CA VAL A 272 8.09 -3.94 -2.06
C VAL A 272 8.34 -4.57 -0.71
N LYS A 273 7.29 -4.74 0.10
CA LYS A 273 7.28 -5.48 1.36
C LYS A 273 6.07 -6.39 1.45
N THR A 274 6.29 -7.62 1.90
CA THR A 274 5.23 -8.61 2.07
C THR A 274 4.69 -8.57 3.49
N VAL A 275 3.37 -8.45 3.62
CA VAL A 275 2.67 -8.55 4.91
C VAL A 275 2.53 -10.02 5.29
N GLY A 276 3.18 -10.44 6.38
CA GLY A 276 3.44 -11.84 6.68
C GLY A 276 2.22 -12.76 6.76
N TYR A 277 1.09 -12.30 7.31
CA TYR A 277 -0.09 -13.17 7.50
C TYR A 277 -0.93 -13.31 6.22
N THR A 278 -1.18 -12.21 5.53
CA THR A 278 -2.07 -12.19 4.36
C THR A 278 -1.35 -12.46 3.06
N GLY A 279 -0.04 -12.31 3.03
CA GLY A 279 0.74 -12.32 1.78
C GLY A 279 0.52 -11.07 0.93
N TRP A 280 -0.20 -10.07 1.44
CA TRP A 280 -0.40 -8.80 0.76
C TRP A 280 0.93 -8.07 0.52
N LYS A 281 1.01 -7.32 -0.55
CA LYS A 281 2.19 -6.56 -0.92
C LYS A 281 1.96 -5.08 -0.66
N ILE A 282 2.82 -4.48 0.16
CA ILE A 282 2.95 -3.03 0.29
C ILE A 282 3.95 -2.58 -0.76
N LEU A 283 3.53 -1.65 -1.59
CA LEU A 283 4.35 -1.06 -2.63
C LEU A 283 4.48 0.43 -2.39
N ARG A 284 5.70 0.88 -2.20
CA ARG A 284 6.05 2.30 -2.05
C ARG A 284 6.70 2.80 -3.32
N VAL A 285 6.08 3.79 -3.95
CA VAL A 285 6.49 4.33 -5.26
C VAL A 285 7.09 5.72 -5.10
N ILE A 286 8.17 5.96 -5.85
CA ILE A 286 8.80 7.27 -6.08
C ILE A 286 9.02 7.43 -7.57
N GLY A 287 8.46 8.51 -8.14
CA GLY A 287 8.64 8.90 -9.54
C GLY A 287 9.69 9.99 -9.75
#